data_1918dd9097eb5ad628c5ded9de07d98c
#
_entry.id   1918dd9097eb5ad628c5ded9de07d98c
#
_cell.length_a   1.000
_cell.length_b   1.000
_cell.length_c   1.000
_cell.angle_alpha   90.00
_cell.angle_beta   90.00
_cell.angle_gamma   90.00
#
_symmetry.space_group_name_H-M   'P 1'
#
loop_
_entity.id
_entity.type
_entity.pdbx_description
1 polymer ?
#
loop_
_entity_poly.entity_id
_entity_poly.type
_entity_poly.pdbx_seq_one_letter_code
_entity_poly.pdbx_strand_id
1 'polypeptide(L)'
;MADDSSRGGWLRGLAGGSGKKSGEASPRIGKPLSLSVAEKPPPAAQPVPNRGSRGASFRPGQLFHHFRLQQQLGRGATATVYRAADERTGAIVALKLLSLAEDWPDDLLDEAKLRLLREAEAAGSLAHPDIVEIREAGEHEGQVYLAMEYVEGVNLATHATEGRMLPPRLVCEMCARVADALYFAHQRGVIHRDIKPANIVFDQNNRRVRVMDFGVARLENSRATRTGVILGSPSYMAPEQLDARPVTPQSDLFSLGVSLFQLLTGTLPFRSDSIPGLMQKISAEPHPPLRVVRPDLPAALGAVIDRALEKEPEARYRNGAEMAQALRDCARGIDPALR
;
A
#
# COMPACT_ATOMS: atom_id res chain seq x y z
N MET A 1 41.80 38.04 36.95
CA MET A 1 42.64 38.75 35.98
C MET A 1 41.85 38.61 34.69
N ALA A 2 41.00 39.56 34.46
CA ALA A 2 41.16 40.83 33.74
C ALA A 2 41.09 40.52 32.25
N ASP A 3 40.07 40.85 31.55
CA ASP A 3 39.56 42.18 31.11
C ASP A 3 39.80 42.26 29.60
N ASP A 4 39.09 42.78 28.73
CA ASP A 4 38.03 43.78 28.65
C ASP A 4 37.82 44.11 27.15
N SER A 5 36.59 44.37 26.79
CA SER A 5 36.12 45.47 25.93
C SER A 5 36.74 45.59 24.51
N SER A 6 36.07 46.04 23.49
CA SER A 6 35.13 47.16 23.31
C SER A 6 34.73 47.24 21.83
N ARG A 7 33.43 47.52 21.54
CA ARG A 7 32.81 48.80 21.11
C ARG A 7 33.09 49.30 19.68
N GLY A 8 32.01 49.66 19.04
CA GLY A 8 31.82 50.76 18.11
C GLY A 8 31.10 50.35 16.84
N GLY A 9 29.91 50.69 16.47
CA GLY A 9 29.13 51.93 16.65
C GLY A 9 29.29 52.82 15.42
N TRP A 10 28.15 53.24 14.84
CA TRP A 10 27.85 54.48 14.10
C TRP A 10 26.77 54.19 13.04
N LEU A 11 25.51 54.48 13.17
CA LEU A 11 24.69 55.71 13.20
C LEU A 11 24.76 56.59 11.93
N ARG A 12 23.55 56.76 11.36
CA ARG A 12 22.85 58.00 10.94
C ARG A 12 23.00 58.54 9.53
N GLY A 13 21.87 58.93 9.02
CA GLY A 13 21.59 60.17 8.31
C GLY A 13 20.43 59.99 7.31
N LEU A 14 19.21 60.37 7.66
CA LEU A 14 18.50 61.67 7.47
C LEU A 14 18.19 61.92 5.98
N ALA A 15 16.98 61.96 5.60
CA ALA A 15 15.84 62.88 5.74
C ALA A 15 15.55 63.62 4.43
N GLY A 16 14.28 63.70 4.05
CA GLY A 16 13.71 64.96 3.68
C GLY A 16 12.86 65.04 2.42
N GLY A 17 11.63 65.47 2.55
CA GLY A 17 10.94 66.36 1.65
C GLY A 17 9.66 65.80 1.00
N SER A 18 8.51 65.94 1.56
CA SER A 18 7.48 66.97 1.48
C SER A 18 6.88 67.15 0.08
N GLY A 19 5.60 66.88 -0.04
CA GLY A 19 4.70 67.90 -0.48
C GLY A 19 3.48 67.51 -1.34
N LYS A 20 2.30 67.67 -0.73
CA LYS A 20 1.03 68.20 -1.27
C LYS A 20 0.14 67.39 -2.24
N LYS A 21 -0.98 66.92 -1.69
CA LYS A 21 -2.38 67.49 -1.81
C LYS A 21 -3.16 67.15 -3.07
N SER A 22 -4.30 66.56 -2.80
CA SER A 22 -5.68 66.81 -3.21
C SER A 22 -6.19 66.11 -4.47
N GLY A 23 -7.36 65.52 -4.32
CA GLY A 23 -8.27 65.17 -5.39
C GLY A 23 -9.18 64.01 -5.08
N GLU A 24 -10.26 64.25 -4.31
CA GLU A 24 -11.44 63.38 -4.27
C GLU A 24 -12.04 63.21 -5.65
N ALA A 25 -12.25 61.99 -6.06
CA ALA A 25 -13.31 61.62 -7.01
C ALA A 25 -13.64 60.15 -6.88
N SER A 26 -14.77 59.88 -6.28
CA SER A 26 -15.43 58.56 -6.38
C SER A 26 -15.86 58.33 -7.85
N PRO A 27 -15.63 57.16 -8.41
CA PRO A 27 -16.35 56.70 -9.61
C PRO A 27 -17.33 55.58 -9.27
N ARG A 28 -18.54 55.86 -9.60
CA ARG A 28 -19.66 55.12 -10.10
C ARG A 28 -19.51 53.59 -10.17
N ILE A 29 -20.42 52.94 -9.46
CA ILE A 29 -20.82 51.55 -9.60
C ILE A 29 -21.15 51.18 -11.04
N GLY A 30 -20.29 50.44 -11.68
CA GLY A 30 -20.56 49.79 -12.97
C GLY A 30 -21.20 48.42 -12.75
N LYS A 31 -22.32 48.18 -13.45
CA LYS A 31 -23.09 46.93 -13.45
C LYS A 31 -22.19 45.73 -13.83
N PRO A 32 -22.45 44.53 -13.26
CA PRO A 32 -21.76 43.33 -13.68
C PRO A 32 -22.22 42.90 -15.06
N LEU A 33 -21.29 42.82 -16.00
CA LEU A 33 -21.48 42.18 -17.30
C LEU A 33 -21.52 40.64 -17.06
N SER A 34 -22.70 40.10 -17.28
CA SER A 34 -22.89 38.65 -17.40
C SER A 34 -22.32 38.20 -18.75
N LEU A 35 -21.13 37.65 -18.75
CA LEU A 35 -20.60 36.86 -19.85
C LEU A 35 -20.87 35.37 -19.54
N SER A 36 -21.99 34.88 -20.08
CA SER A 36 -22.21 33.46 -20.22
C SER A 36 -21.34 32.96 -21.40
N VAL A 37 -20.14 32.48 -21.07
CA VAL A 37 -19.40 31.66 -22.02
C VAL A 37 -19.84 30.22 -21.74
N ALA A 38 -20.69 29.70 -22.62
CA ALA A 38 -20.96 28.27 -22.69
C ALA A 38 -19.65 27.58 -23.10
N GLU A 39 -18.93 27.07 -22.11
CA GLU A 39 -17.80 26.17 -22.34
C GLU A 39 -18.35 24.88 -22.98
N LYS A 40 -18.00 24.70 -24.24
CA LYS A 40 -18.24 23.47 -24.97
C LYS A 40 -17.47 22.33 -24.24
N PRO A 41 -18.11 21.21 -23.86
CA PRO A 41 -17.40 20.11 -23.21
C PRO A 41 -16.24 19.67 -24.11
N PRO A 42 -15.08 19.31 -23.51
CA PRO A 42 -13.95 18.81 -24.27
C PRO A 42 -14.40 17.59 -25.09
N PRO A 43 -13.90 17.44 -26.33
CA PRO A 43 -14.24 16.27 -27.14
C PRO A 43 -13.88 15.01 -26.38
N ALA A 44 -14.83 14.07 -26.32
CA ALA A 44 -14.60 12.76 -25.73
C ALA A 44 -13.28 12.18 -26.25
N ALA A 45 -12.38 11.85 -25.36
CA ALA A 45 -11.13 11.21 -25.69
C ALA A 45 -11.45 9.99 -26.58
N GLN A 46 -10.98 10.02 -27.81
CA GLN A 46 -11.09 8.88 -28.70
C GLN A 46 -10.36 7.71 -28.00
N PRO A 47 -10.94 6.50 -27.98
CA PRO A 47 -10.26 5.35 -27.42
C PRO A 47 -8.96 5.18 -28.19
N VAL A 48 -7.84 5.30 -27.48
CA VAL A 48 -6.52 4.97 -28.00
C VAL A 48 -6.64 3.54 -28.52
N PRO A 49 -6.25 3.23 -29.78
CA PRO A 49 -6.38 1.88 -30.31
C PRO A 49 -5.60 0.97 -29.36
N ASN A 50 -6.34 0.06 -28.73
CA ASN A 50 -5.84 -1.00 -27.89
C ASN A 50 -4.83 -1.80 -28.73
N ARG A 51 -3.53 -1.48 -28.61
CA ARG A 51 -2.47 -2.34 -29.13
C ARG A 51 -2.60 -3.62 -28.33
N GLY A 52 -3.23 -4.60 -28.98
CA GLY A 52 -3.70 -5.84 -28.41
C GLY A 52 -2.73 -6.38 -27.35
N SER A 53 -3.20 -6.38 -26.12
CA SER A 53 -2.57 -7.08 -25.03
C SER A 53 -2.44 -8.55 -25.45
N ARG A 54 -1.25 -8.97 -25.81
CA ARG A 54 -0.89 -10.38 -26.02
C ARG A 54 -0.80 -11.13 -24.69
N GLY A 55 -1.49 -10.70 -23.68
CA GLY A 55 -1.74 -11.48 -22.48
C GLY A 55 -2.64 -12.65 -22.89
N ALA A 56 -2.07 -13.83 -23.06
CA ALA A 56 -2.81 -15.03 -23.38
C ALA A 56 -3.93 -15.20 -22.34
N SER A 57 -5.19 -14.96 -22.72
CA SER A 57 -6.33 -15.28 -21.88
C SER A 57 -6.50 -16.80 -21.93
N PHE A 58 -5.97 -17.48 -20.95
CA PHE A 58 -6.12 -18.92 -20.82
C PHE A 58 -7.58 -19.27 -20.54
N ARG A 59 -8.04 -20.37 -21.13
CA ARG A 59 -9.42 -20.87 -20.97
C ARG A 59 -9.47 -21.93 -19.88
N PRO A 60 -10.59 -22.06 -19.16
CA PRO A 60 -10.82 -23.22 -18.29
C PRO A 60 -10.60 -24.54 -19.04
N GLY A 61 -9.90 -25.48 -18.40
CA GLY A 61 -9.50 -26.76 -18.98
C GLY A 61 -8.20 -26.76 -19.78
N GLN A 62 -7.64 -25.58 -20.10
CA GLN A 62 -6.34 -25.47 -20.76
C GLN A 62 -5.21 -25.90 -19.82
N LEU A 63 -4.21 -26.59 -20.39
CA LEU A 63 -2.98 -26.94 -19.69
C LEU A 63 -1.96 -25.82 -19.85
N PHE A 64 -1.35 -25.38 -18.75
CA PHE A 64 -0.18 -24.53 -18.71
C PHE A 64 0.92 -25.28 -17.97
N HIS A 65 2.00 -25.64 -18.65
CA HIS A 65 3.01 -26.55 -18.14
C HIS A 65 2.38 -27.89 -17.70
N HIS A 66 2.32 -28.19 -16.41
CA HIS A 66 1.61 -29.34 -15.83
C HIS A 66 0.41 -28.93 -14.98
N PHE A 67 -0.02 -27.66 -15.07
CA PHE A 67 -1.16 -27.13 -14.32
C PHE A 67 -2.39 -27.05 -15.23
N ARG A 68 -3.46 -27.76 -14.89
CA ARG A 68 -4.76 -27.65 -15.58
C ARG A 68 -5.55 -26.51 -14.99
N LEU A 69 -5.72 -25.44 -15.75
CA LEU A 69 -6.45 -24.26 -15.36
C LEU A 69 -7.94 -24.54 -15.20
N GLN A 70 -8.52 -24.15 -14.07
CA GLN A 70 -9.93 -24.40 -13.76
C GLN A 70 -10.76 -23.12 -13.79
N GLN A 71 -10.33 -22.10 -13.07
CA GLN A 71 -11.06 -20.85 -12.90
C GLN A 71 -10.09 -19.69 -12.75
N GLN A 72 -10.38 -18.54 -13.36
CA GLN A 72 -9.67 -17.31 -13.09
C GLN A 72 -10.15 -16.74 -11.75
N LEU A 73 -9.23 -16.55 -10.80
CA LEU A 73 -9.50 -16.02 -9.47
C LEU A 73 -9.39 -14.49 -9.43
N GLY A 74 -8.49 -13.94 -10.25
CA GLY A 74 -8.28 -12.49 -10.33
C GLY A 74 -7.37 -12.12 -11.48
N ARG A 75 -7.46 -10.83 -11.88
CA ARG A 75 -6.56 -10.23 -12.87
C ARG A 75 -6.14 -8.85 -12.35
N GLY A 76 -4.83 -8.67 -12.20
CA GLY A 76 -4.20 -7.38 -11.89
C GLY A 76 -3.53 -6.78 -13.12
N ALA A 77 -2.84 -5.67 -12.93
CA ALA A 77 -2.08 -5.00 -13.99
C ALA A 77 -0.89 -5.84 -14.48
N THR A 78 -0.23 -6.55 -13.56
CA THR A 78 1.04 -7.26 -13.80
C THR A 78 0.90 -8.79 -13.78
N ALA A 79 -0.27 -9.32 -13.39
CA ALA A 79 -0.47 -10.76 -13.24
C ALA A 79 -1.93 -11.17 -13.36
N THR A 80 -2.12 -12.44 -13.77
CA THR A 80 -3.43 -13.12 -13.69
C THR A 80 -3.28 -14.35 -12.80
N VAL A 81 -4.23 -14.56 -11.89
CA VAL A 81 -4.24 -15.69 -10.96
C VAL A 81 -5.35 -16.66 -11.33
N TYR A 82 -5.01 -17.93 -11.39
CA TYR A 82 -5.94 -19.04 -11.69
C TYR A 82 -5.99 -20.05 -10.55
N ARG A 83 -7.15 -20.58 -10.27
CA ARG A 83 -7.28 -21.88 -9.61
C ARG A 83 -6.90 -22.96 -10.62
N ALA A 84 -5.96 -23.81 -10.26
CA ALA A 84 -5.47 -24.87 -11.16
C ALA A 84 -5.26 -26.18 -10.39
N ALA A 85 -5.29 -27.31 -11.11
CA ALA A 85 -4.88 -28.61 -10.60
C ALA A 85 -3.48 -28.93 -11.12
N ASP A 86 -2.56 -29.26 -10.24
CA ASP A 86 -1.25 -29.83 -10.61
C ASP A 86 -1.49 -31.29 -11.02
N GLU A 87 -1.29 -31.64 -12.29
CA GLU A 87 -1.53 -32.98 -12.81
C GLU A 87 -0.53 -34.03 -12.30
N ARG A 88 0.61 -33.61 -11.74
CA ARG A 88 1.60 -34.54 -11.16
C ARG A 88 1.20 -35.01 -9.76
N THR A 89 0.53 -34.14 -9.00
CA THR A 89 0.22 -34.39 -7.58
C THR A 89 -1.28 -34.47 -7.29
N GLY A 90 -2.13 -34.01 -8.22
CA GLY A 90 -3.57 -33.84 -8.02
C GLY A 90 -3.94 -32.67 -7.09
N ALA A 91 -2.95 -31.92 -6.59
CA ALA A 91 -3.19 -30.82 -5.66
C ALA A 91 -3.82 -29.61 -6.36
N ILE A 92 -4.72 -28.93 -5.66
CA ILE A 92 -5.24 -27.64 -6.11
C ILE A 92 -4.28 -26.54 -5.68
N VAL A 93 -3.96 -25.63 -6.62
CA VAL A 93 -3.05 -24.51 -6.43
C VAL A 93 -3.67 -23.19 -6.92
N ALA A 94 -3.17 -22.10 -6.39
CA ALA A 94 -3.33 -20.77 -6.99
C ALA A 94 -2.12 -20.53 -7.90
N LEU A 95 -2.35 -20.50 -9.22
CA LEU A 95 -1.31 -20.28 -10.22
C LEU A 95 -1.32 -18.82 -10.66
N LYS A 96 -0.28 -18.08 -10.30
CA LYS A 96 -0.08 -16.66 -10.67
C LYS A 96 0.83 -16.59 -11.90
N LEU A 97 0.33 -16.06 -13.00
CA LEU A 97 1.04 -15.85 -14.26
C LEU A 97 1.39 -14.37 -14.38
N LEU A 98 2.68 -14.04 -14.54
CA LEU A 98 3.21 -12.68 -14.48
C LEU A 98 3.44 -12.12 -15.89
N SER A 99 2.84 -10.97 -16.21
CA SER A 99 2.94 -10.31 -17.52
C SER A 99 4.16 -9.39 -17.58
N LEU A 100 5.39 -9.94 -17.52
CA LEU A 100 6.62 -9.15 -17.50
C LEU A 100 6.95 -8.51 -18.86
N ALA A 101 6.69 -9.20 -19.97
CA ALA A 101 7.05 -8.75 -21.31
C ALA A 101 6.36 -7.44 -21.76
N GLU A 102 5.19 -7.12 -21.18
CA GLU A 102 4.49 -5.86 -21.47
C GLU A 102 5.09 -4.68 -20.69
N ASP A 103 5.86 -4.98 -19.67
CA ASP A 103 6.27 -4.07 -18.63
C ASP A 103 7.75 -3.73 -18.63
N TRP A 104 8.58 -4.55 -19.24
CA TRP A 104 10.05 -4.39 -19.23
C TRP A 104 10.62 -4.28 -20.65
N PRO A 105 11.64 -3.43 -20.88
CA PRO A 105 12.43 -3.45 -22.09
C PRO A 105 13.09 -4.83 -22.29
N ASP A 106 13.20 -5.28 -23.53
CA ASP A 106 13.71 -6.62 -23.85
C ASP A 106 15.10 -6.90 -23.28
N ASP A 107 15.97 -5.87 -23.21
CA ASP A 107 17.33 -5.95 -22.67
C ASP A 107 17.38 -6.12 -21.13
N LEU A 108 16.29 -5.85 -20.42
CA LEU A 108 16.20 -5.95 -18.96
C LEU A 108 15.23 -7.07 -18.49
N LEU A 109 14.53 -7.68 -19.43
CA LEU A 109 13.48 -8.69 -19.11
C LEU A 109 14.08 -9.91 -18.42
N ASP A 110 15.21 -10.42 -18.89
CA ASP A 110 15.85 -11.60 -18.30
C ASP A 110 16.39 -11.34 -16.89
N GLU A 111 16.94 -10.14 -16.65
CA GLU A 111 17.37 -9.74 -15.31
C GLU A 111 16.16 -9.65 -14.35
N ALA A 112 15.06 -9.07 -14.83
CA ALA A 112 13.81 -8.98 -14.06
C ALA A 112 13.25 -10.35 -13.70
N LYS A 113 13.24 -11.30 -14.66
CA LYS A 113 12.80 -12.69 -14.44
C LYS A 113 13.66 -13.40 -13.39
N LEU A 114 14.98 -13.34 -13.53
CA LEU A 114 15.95 -13.95 -12.59
C LEU A 114 15.78 -13.38 -11.18
N ARG A 115 15.60 -12.08 -11.07
CA ARG A 115 15.38 -11.42 -9.79
C ARG A 115 14.08 -11.89 -9.13
N LEU A 116 12.99 -11.97 -9.90
CA LEU A 116 11.69 -12.44 -9.41
C LEU A 116 11.77 -13.90 -8.93
N LEU A 117 12.42 -14.78 -9.68
CA LEU A 117 12.57 -16.17 -9.29
C LEU A 117 13.38 -16.32 -8.00
N ARG A 118 14.44 -15.52 -7.80
CA ARG A 118 15.20 -15.48 -6.54
C ARG A 118 14.35 -14.97 -5.36
N GLU A 119 13.53 -13.94 -5.57
CA GLU A 119 12.63 -13.43 -4.56
C GLU A 119 11.53 -14.45 -4.21
N ALA A 120 11.01 -15.17 -5.21
CA ALA A 120 10.06 -16.27 -5.00
C ALA A 120 10.69 -17.45 -4.25
N GLU A 121 11.95 -17.79 -4.53
CA GLU A 121 12.71 -18.82 -3.79
C GLU A 121 12.89 -18.43 -2.32
N ALA A 122 13.29 -17.18 -2.06
CA ALA A 122 13.41 -16.67 -0.68
C ALA A 122 12.07 -16.70 0.06
N ALA A 123 10.98 -16.28 -0.60
CA ALA A 123 9.64 -16.34 -0.03
C ALA A 123 9.15 -17.80 0.14
N GLY A 124 9.51 -18.71 -0.77
CA GLY A 124 9.20 -20.15 -0.68
C GLY A 124 9.84 -20.85 0.52
N SER A 125 10.91 -20.28 1.08
CA SER A 125 11.52 -20.77 2.31
C SER A 125 10.73 -20.43 3.60
N LEU A 126 9.67 -19.62 3.50
CA LEU A 126 8.87 -19.15 4.63
C LEU A 126 7.78 -20.17 5.01
N ALA A 127 8.13 -21.18 5.79
CA ALA A 127 7.18 -22.14 6.34
C ALA A 127 6.52 -21.57 7.61
N HIS A 128 5.33 -20.96 7.49
CA HIS A 128 4.58 -20.35 8.61
C HIS A 128 3.07 -20.56 8.41
N PRO A 129 2.29 -20.86 9.48
CA PRO A 129 0.86 -21.15 9.37
C PRO A 129 0.03 -19.97 8.83
N ASP A 130 0.50 -18.75 8.89
CA ASP A 130 -0.20 -17.55 8.42
C ASP A 130 0.45 -16.92 7.17
N ILE A 131 1.39 -17.62 6.51
CA ILE A 131 1.97 -17.24 5.22
C ILE A 131 1.52 -18.25 4.16
N VAL A 132 1.14 -17.78 2.98
CA VAL A 132 0.83 -18.66 1.85
C VAL A 132 2.10 -19.32 1.35
N GLU A 133 2.08 -20.64 1.27
CA GLU A 133 3.20 -21.45 0.78
C GLU A 133 3.37 -21.28 -0.73
N ILE A 134 4.57 -20.94 -1.18
CA ILE A 134 4.95 -21.04 -2.59
C ILE A 134 5.47 -22.45 -2.81
N ARG A 135 4.80 -23.22 -3.66
CA ARG A 135 5.13 -24.62 -3.95
C ARG A 135 6.11 -24.76 -5.10
N GLU A 136 5.97 -23.88 -6.08
CA GLU A 136 6.81 -23.90 -7.28
C GLU A 136 6.87 -22.50 -7.89
N ALA A 137 8.04 -22.13 -8.41
CA ALA A 137 8.24 -20.94 -9.22
C ALA A 137 9.07 -21.32 -10.45
N GLY A 138 8.74 -20.78 -11.61
CA GLY A 138 9.46 -21.08 -12.83
C GLY A 138 9.06 -20.24 -14.02
N GLU A 139 9.64 -20.61 -15.16
CA GLU A 139 9.31 -20.04 -16.47
C GLU A 139 8.88 -21.16 -17.42
N HIS A 140 7.81 -20.94 -18.16
CA HIS A 140 7.33 -21.83 -19.20
C HIS A 140 6.88 -21.02 -20.41
N GLU A 141 7.43 -21.31 -21.58
CA GLU A 141 7.15 -20.62 -22.86
C GLU A 141 7.30 -19.07 -22.76
N GLY A 142 8.34 -18.60 -22.03
CA GLY A 142 8.59 -17.17 -21.82
C GLY A 142 7.73 -16.51 -20.74
N GLN A 143 6.78 -17.26 -20.16
CA GLN A 143 5.86 -16.80 -19.13
C GLN A 143 6.33 -17.23 -17.74
N VAL A 144 6.61 -16.27 -16.85
CA VAL A 144 6.96 -16.58 -15.46
C VAL A 144 5.71 -16.90 -14.67
N TYR A 145 5.79 -17.92 -13.81
CA TYR A 145 4.68 -18.35 -12.97
C TYR A 145 5.10 -18.64 -11.53
N LEU A 146 4.13 -18.52 -10.64
CA LEU A 146 4.21 -18.93 -9.24
C LEU A 146 3.01 -19.85 -8.93
N ALA A 147 3.27 -21.07 -8.53
CA ALA A 147 2.25 -21.97 -7.99
C ALA A 147 2.27 -21.92 -6.47
N MET A 148 1.15 -21.54 -5.89
CA MET A 148 1.00 -21.31 -4.45
C MET A 148 -0.09 -22.19 -3.87
N GLU A 149 -0.09 -22.35 -2.55
CA GLU A 149 -1.22 -22.92 -1.81
C GLU A 149 -2.52 -22.21 -2.24
N TYR A 150 -3.55 -22.98 -2.61
CA TYR A 150 -4.87 -22.40 -2.80
C TYR A 150 -5.55 -22.25 -1.44
N VAL A 151 -5.84 -21.02 -1.08
CA VAL A 151 -6.48 -20.68 0.20
C VAL A 151 -7.96 -20.42 -0.04
N GLU A 152 -8.81 -21.18 0.64
CA GLU A 152 -10.24 -20.87 0.70
C GLU A 152 -10.48 -19.65 1.59
N GLY A 153 -11.38 -18.75 1.16
CA GLY A 153 -11.69 -17.54 1.89
C GLY A 153 -11.81 -16.31 1.00
N VAL A 154 -11.90 -15.16 1.63
CA VAL A 154 -11.96 -13.87 0.94
C VAL A 154 -10.82 -12.98 1.41
N ASN A 155 -10.32 -12.10 0.54
CA ASN A 155 -9.35 -11.11 0.97
C ASN A 155 -10.01 -10.03 1.84
N LEU A 156 -9.24 -9.44 2.75
CA LEU A 156 -9.75 -8.46 3.70
C LEU A 156 -10.20 -7.14 3.03
N ALA A 157 -9.89 -6.89 1.76
CA ALA A 157 -10.40 -5.72 1.04
C ALA A 157 -11.93 -5.74 0.94
N THR A 158 -12.56 -6.92 0.95
CA THR A 158 -14.03 -7.06 0.99
C THR A 158 -14.64 -6.53 2.28
N HIS A 159 -13.83 -6.42 3.35
CA HIS A 159 -14.22 -5.96 4.68
C HIS A 159 -13.63 -4.57 5.03
N ALA A 160 -13.00 -3.91 4.08
CA ALA A 160 -12.32 -2.62 4.26
C ALA A 160 -13.21 -1.42 3.83
N THR A 161 -14.51 -1.59 3.79
CA THR A 161 -15.49 -0.56 3.41
C THR A 161 -16.59 -0.49 4.44
N GLU A 162 -17.19 0.69 4.61
CA GLU A 162 -18.31 0.92 5.50
C GLU A 162 -19.48 -0.07 5.21
N GLY A 163 -20.11 -0.56 6.25
CA GLY A 163 -21.19 -1.55 6.15
C GLY A 163 -20.75 -3.01 5.93
N ARG A 164 -19.43 -3.25 5.72
CA ARG A 164 -18.87 -4.60 5.56
C ARG A 164 -17.75 -4.92 6.55
N MET A 165 -17.52 -4.03 7.50
CA MET A 165 -16.45 -4.18 8.49
C MET A 165 -16.68 -5.41 9.37
N LEU A 166 -15.57 -6.02 9.78
CA LEU A 166 -15.58 -7.11 10.75
C LEU A 166 -15.59 -6.56 12.19
N PRO A 167 -16.01 -7.36 13.18
CA PRO A 167 -15.92 -6.95 14.57
C PRO A 167 -14.52 -6.50 14.94
N PRO A 168 -14.34 -5.36 15.66
CA PRO A 168 -13.02 -4.78 15.94
C PRO A 168 -12.08 -5.73 16.66
N ARG A 169 -12.60 -6.55 17.58
CA ARG A 169 -11.82 -7.58 18.27
C ARG A 169 -11.21 -8.58 17.28
N LEU A 170 -12.00 -9.06 16.32
CA LEU A 170 -11.54 -9.98 15.29
C LEU A 170 -10.48 -9.33 14.39
N VAL A 171 -10.67 -8.05 14.02
CA VAL A 171 -9.68 -7.27 13.25
C VAL A 171 -8.35 -7.21 13.99
N CYS A 172 -8.36 -6.91 15.30
CA CYS A 172 -7.14 -6.89 16.12
C CYS A 172 -6.47 -8.27 16.18
N GLU A 173 -7.24 -9.35 16.38
CA GLU A 173 -6.74 -10.73 16.42
C GLU A 173 -6.07 -11.13 15.07
N MET A 174 -6.69 -10.79 13.95
CA MET A 174 -6.15 -11.05 12.62
C MET A 174 -4.88 -10.24 12.35
N CYS A 175 -4.89 -8.94 12.63
CA CYS A 175 -3.72 -8.09 12.44
C CYS A 175 -2.56 -8.49 13.36
N ALA A 176 -2.83 -9.00 14.55
CA ALA A 176 -1.80 -9.57 15.42
C ALA A 176 -1.13 -10.79 14.78
N ARG A 177 -1.90 -11.69 14.16
CA ARG A 177 -1.35 -12.85 13.43
C ARG A 177 -0.54 -12.42 12.20
N VAL A 178 -1.02 -11.40 11.46
CA VAL A 178 -0.26 -10.82 10.34
C VAL A 178 1.07 -10.23 10.83
N ALA A 179 1.07 -9.51 11.96
CA ALA A 179 2.29 -8.96 12.56
C ALA A 179 3.29 -10.05 12.98
N ASP A 180 2.81 -11.19 13.52
CA ASP A 180 3.67 -12.35 13.83
C ASP A 180 4.25 -12.97 12.55
N ALA A 181 3.44 -13.13 11.51
CA ALA A 181 3.88 -13.64 10.21
C ALA A 181 4.95 -12.75 9.58
N LEU A 182 4.77 -11.43 9.66
CA LEU A 182 5.76 -10.45 9.23
C LEU A 182 7.04 -10.56 10.06
N TYR A 183 6.94 -10.67 11.39
CA TYR A 183 8.11 -10.86 12.25
C TYR A 183 8.90 -12.11 11.86
N PHE A 184 8.21 -13.23 11.62
CA PHE A 184 8.84 -14.48 11.16
C PHE A 184 9.61 -14.31 9.85
N ALA A 185 9.03 -13.59 8.86
CA ALA A 185 9.66 -13.31 7.57
C ALA A 185 10.86 -12.36 7.72
N HIS A 186 10.71 -11.31 8.52
CA HIS A 186 11.76 -10.32 8.80
C HIS A 186 13.00 -10.94 9.43
N GLN A 187 12.82 -11.92 10.36
CA GLN A 187 13.93 -12.66 10.95
C GLN A 187 14.72 -13.49 9.92
N ARG A 188 14.15 -13.72 8.74
CA ARG A 188 14.77 -14.42 7.60
C ARG A 188 15.21 -13.49 6.49
N GLY A 189 15.21 -12.17 6.75
CA GLY A 189 15.63 -11.14 5.79
C GLY A 189 14.63 -10.85 4.69
N VAL A 190 13.38 -11.36 4.80
CA VAL A 190 12.31 -11.13 3.81
C VAL A 190 11.39 -10.02 4.30
N ILE A 191 11.30 -8.92 3.55
CA ILE A 191 10.37 -7.81 3.76
C ILE A 191 9.28 -7.90 2.70
N HIS A 192 8.01 -7.78 3.10
CA HIS A 192 6.85 -7.97 2.22
C HIS A 192 6.67 -6.82 1.22
N ARG A 193 6.75 -5.56 1.67
CA ARG A 193 6.71 -4.30 0.90
C ARG A 193 5.35 -3.92 0.28
N ASP A 194 4.34 -4.77 0.35
CA ASP A 194 3.00 -4.50 -0.19
C ASP A 194 1.91 -5.07 0.74
N ILE A 195 2.01 -4.80 2.04
CA ILE A 195 0.98 -5.17 3.01
C ILE A 195 -0.25 -4.28 2.80
N LYS A 196 -1.36 -4.94 2.49
CA LYS A 196 -2.68 -4.31 2.32
C LYS A 196 -3.79 -5.34 2.49
N PRO A 197 -5.04 -4.94 2.75
CA PRO A 197 -6.16 -5.88 2.93
C PRO A 197 -6.36 -6.84 1.75
N ALA A 198 -6.02 -6.43 0.53
CA ALA A 198 -6.12 -7.29 -0.66
C ALA A 198 -5.14 -8.48 -0.63
N ASN A 199 -4.01 -8.34 0.07
CA ASN A 199 -2.97 -9.38 0.19
C ASN A 199 -3.10 -10.22 1.47
N ILE A 200 -4.21 -10.11 2.19
CA ILE A 200 -4.51 -10.88 3.39
C ILE A 200 -5.82 -11.62 3.16
N VAL A 201 -5.78 -12.96 3.12
CA VAL A 201 -6.98 -13.80 2.99
C VAL A 201 -7.44 -14.25 4.35
N PHE A 202 -8.74 -14.19 4.58
CA PHE A 202 -9.40 -14.69 5.77
C PHE A 202 -10.41 -15.78 5.42
N ASP A 203 -10.19 -16.97 5.95
CA ASP A 203 -11.14 -18.08 5.95
C ASP A 203 -11.96 -18.02 7.23
N GLN A 204 -13.21 -17.57 7.11
CA GLN A 204 -14.13 -17.46 8.25
C GLN A 204 -14.46 -18.81 8.88
N ASN A 205 -14.57 -19.87 8.08
CA ASN A 205 -15.00 -21.18 8.56
C ASN A 205 -13.94 -21.80 9.49
N ASN A 206 -12.68 -21.68 9.09
CA ASN A 206 -11.54 -22.24 9.84
C ASN A 206 -10.81 -21.18 10.70
N ARG A 207 -11.28 -19.92 10.69
CA ARG A 207 -10.63 -18.77 11.35
C ARG A 207 -9.13 -18.67 11.00
N ARG A 208 -8.78 -18.92 9.75
CA ARG A 208 -7.42 -18.87 9.25
C ARG A 208 -7.13 -17.54 8.57
N VAL A 209 -5.97 -16.99 8.85
CA VAL A 209 -5.41 -15.83 8.15
C VAL A 209 -4.25 -16.31 7.29
N ARG A 210 -4.12 -15.80 6.07
CA ARG A 210 -2.99 -16.07 5.19
C ARG A 210 -2.52 -14.77 4.55
N VAL A 211 -1.24 -14.47 4.70
CA VAL A 211 -0.57 -13.36 4.01
C VAL A 211 -0.02 -13.89 2.69
N MET A 212 -0.39 -13.23 1.60
CA MET A 212 -0.01 -13.60 0.22
C MET A 212 1.05 -12.63 -0.32
N ASP A 213 1.67 -13.00 -1.43
CA ASP A 213 2.49 -12.14 -2.28
C ASP A 213 3.77 -11.57 -1.62
N PHE A 214 4.43 -12.33 -0.73
CA PHE A 214 5.75 -11.98 -0.23
C PHE A 214 6.78 -11.86 -1.36
N GLY A 215 7.55 -10.77 -1.37
CA GLY A 215 8.72 -10.58 -2.26
C GLY A 215 8.39 -10.14 -3.70
N VAL A 216 7.16 -10.34 -4.20
CA VAL A 216 6.78 -10.01 -5.59
C VAL A 216 6.74 -8.49 -5.86
N ALA A 217 6.50 -7.69 -4.83
CA ALA A 217 6.34 -6.24 -4.95
C ALA A 217 7.63 -5.46 -5.24
N ARG A 218 8.81 -6.06 -5.08
CA ARG A 218 10.10 -5.37 -5.31
C ARG A 218 10.31 -5.01 -6.78
N LEU A 219 9.78 -5.80 -7.71
CA LEU A 219 9.85 -5.50 -9.14
C LEU A 219 8.95 -4.34 -9.53
N GLU A 220 7.76 -4.27 -8.95
CA GLU A 220 6.82 -3.17 -9.20
C GLU A 220 7.40 -1.83 -8.70
N ASN A 221 8.01 -1.81 -7.52
CA ASN A 221 8.62 -0.62 -6.93
C ASN A 221 9.89 -0.16 -7.66
N SER A 222 10.73 -1.08 -8.17
CA SER A 222 11.93 -0.70 -8.94
C SER A 222 11.58 -0.09 -10.31
N ARG A 223 10.39 -0.35 -10.82
CA ARG A 223 9.84 0.27 -12.02
C ARG A 223 9.31 1.68 -11.75
N ALA A 224 8.60 1.88 -10.64
CA ALA A 224 8.07 3.18 -10.24
C ALA A 224 9.18 4.24 -10.11
N THR A 225 10.35 3.88 -9.58
CA THR A 225 11.50 4.77 -9.44
C THR A 225 12.16 5.13 -10.79
N ARG A 226 12.05 4.29 -11.82
CA ARG A 226 12.65 4.55 -13.13
C ARG A 226 11.75 5.30 -14.11
N THR A 227 10.44 5.07 -14.06
CA THR A 227 9.47 5.66 -15.00
C THR A 227 8.73 6.87 -14.43
N GLY A 228 8.87 7.16 -13.14
CA GLY A 228 8.08 8.19 -12.45
C GLY A 228 6.60 7.83 -12.33
N VAL A 229 6.21 6.63 -12.77
CA VAL A 229 4.83 6.11 -12.66
C VAL A 229 4.76 5.23 -11.42
N ILE A 230 4.01 5.66 -10.42
CA ILE A 230 3.76 4.84 -9.22
C ILE A 230 2.80 3.72 -9.63
N LEU A 231 3.34 2.50 -9.78
CA LEU A 231 2.54 1.29 -9.95
C LEU A 231 2.12 0.77 -8.56
N GLY A 232 0.87 0.40 -8.41
CA GLY A 232 0.32 -0.10 -7.17
C GLY A 232 -0.58 0.91 -6.46
N SER A 233 -1.03 0.57 -5.26
CA SER A 233 -1.85 1.47 -4.43
C SER A 233 -0.96 2.23 -3.46
N PRO A 234 -0.52 3.47 -3.77
CA PRO A 234 0.39 4.24 -2.91
C PRO A 234 -0.16 4.48 -1.51
N SER A 235 -1.47 4.32 -1.32
CA SER A 235 -2.19 4.56 -0.07
C SER A 235 -1.69 3.73 1.13
N TYR A 236 -1.00 2.62 0.89
CA TYR A 236 -0.45 1.74 1.95
C TYR A 236 1.07 1.85 2.09
N MET A 237 1.74 2.57 1.19
CA MET A 237 3.19 2.72 1.21
C MET A 237 3.64 3.52 2.43
N ALA A 238 4.76 3.11 3.02
CA ALA A 238 5.41 3.87 4.07
C ALA A 238 6.15 5.10 3.49
N PRO A 239 6.35 6.18 4.27
CA PRO A 239 7.06 7.38 3.84
C PRO A 239 8.39 7.07 3.16
N GLU A 240 9.22 6.19 3.75
CA GLU A 240 10.51 5.81 3.20
C GLU A 240 10.43 5.09 1.84
N GLN A 241 9.32 4.40 1.55
CA GLN A 241 9.10 3.80 0.22
C GLN A 241 8.81 4.86 -0.84
N LEU A 242 8.07 5.92 -0.47
CA LEU A 242 7.76 7.04 -1.36
C LEU A 242 8.98 7.91 -1.63
N ASP A 243 9.84 8.08 -0.61
CA ASP A 243 11.07 8.88 -0.67
C ASP A 243 12.26 8.11 -1.22
N ALA A 244 12.07 6.87 -1.70
CA ALA A 244 13.13 5.97 -2.16
C ALA A 244 14.26 5.76 -1.13
N ARG A 245 13.96 5.90 0.15
CA ARG A 245 14.85 5.57 1.27
C ARG A 245 14.90 4.05 1.49
N PRO A 246 15.88 3.51 2.22
CA PRO A 246 15.95 2.08 2.50
C PRO A 246 14.67 1.56 3.18
N VAL A 247 14.08 0.53 2.57
CA VAL A 247 12.90 -0.15 3.11
C VAL A 247 13.34 -1.12 4.21
N THR A 248 12.68 -1.05 5.35
CA THR A 248 12.99 -1.82 6.56
C THR A 248 11.78 -2.66 7.00
N PRO A 249 11.91 -3.58 7.95
CA PRO A 249 10.78 -4.27 8.58
C PRO A 249 9.67 -3.34 9.06
N GLN A 250 10.03 -2.14 9.53
CA GLN A 250 9.08 -1.13 10.00
C GLN A 250 8.20 -0.55 8.89
N SER A 251 8.61 -0.66 7.62
CA SER A 251 7.78 -0.27 6.47
C SER A 251 6.53 -1.15 6.37
N ASP A 252 6.67 -2.48 6.58
CA ASP A 252 5.54 -3.40 6.59
C ASP A 252 4.59 -3.13 7.78
N LEU A 253 5.14 -2.71 8.94
CA LEU A 253 4.35 -2.39 10.12
C LEU A 253 3.55 -1.09 9.94
N PHE A 254 4.09 -0.12 9.19
CA PHE A 254 3.33 1.06 8.76
C PHE A 254 2.17 0.67 7.86
N SER A 255 2.43 -0.14 6.83
CA SER A 255 1.40 -0.64 5.91
C SER A 255 0.31 -1.46 6.62
N LEU A 256 0.70 -2.24 7.65
CA LEU A 256 -0.24 -2.94 8.51
C LEU A 256 -1.05 -1.97 9.38
N GLY A 257 -0.46 -0.87 9.86
CA GLY A 257 -1.14 0.23 10.56
C GLY A 257 -2.21 0.90 9.69
N VAL A 258 -1.88 1.20 8.42
CA VAL A 258 -2.85 1.71 7.42
C VAL A 258 -3.99 0.72 7.21
N SER A 259 -3.66 -0.57 7.05
CA SER A 259 -4.66 -1.63 6.86
C SER A 259 -5.56 -1.79 8.07
N LEU A 260 -5.00 -1.74 9.29
CA LEU A 260 -5.73 -1.79 10.54
C LEU A 260 -6.72 -0.62 10.67
N PHE A 261 -6.24 0.61 10.41
CA PHE A 261 -7.11 1.80 10.41
C PHE A 261 -8.28 1.62 9.45
N GLN A 262 -8.00 1.19 8.22
CA GLN A 262 -9.04 1.00 7.21
C GLN A 262 -10.05 -0.10 7.58
N LEU A 263 -9.59 -1.23 8.10
CA LEU A 263 -10.47 -2.33 8.53
C LEU A 263 -11.38 -1.95 9.71
N LEU A 264 -10.95 -1.01 10.55
CA LEU A 264 -11.72 -0.52 11.69
C LEU A 264 -12.66 0.63 11.35
N THR A 265 -12.38 1.41 10.30
CA THR A 265 -13.11 2.65 9.97
C THR A 265 -13.82 2.61 8.62
N GLY A 266 -13.50 1.63 7.76
CA GLY A 266 -13.97 1.56 6.37
C GLY A 266 -13.28 2.57 5.44
N THR A 267 -12.35 3.39 5.92
CA THR A 267 -11.70 4.45 5.15
C THR A 267 -10.19 4.46 5.36
N LEU A 268 -9.45 4.92 4.36
CA LEU A 268 -7.99 5.10 4.46
C LEU A 268 -7.64 6.28 5.37
N PRO A 269 -6.53 6.21 6.15
CA PRO A 269 -6.09 7.32 7.02
C PRO A 269 -5.55 8.51 6.22
N PHE A 270 -5.00 8.28 5.02
CA PHE A 270 -4.51 9.32 4.13
C PHE A 270 -5.29 9.25 2.81
N ARG A 271 -5.88 10.38 2.41
CA ARG A 271 -6.70 10.48 1.20
C ARG A 271 -6.45 11.81 0.50
N SER A 272 -6.34 11.79 -0.82
CA SER A 272 -6.21 12.98 -1.67
C SER A 272 -6.76 12.69 -3.06
N ASP A 273 -7.18 13.72 -3.77
CA ASP A 273 -7.65 13.64 -5.16
C ASP A 273 -6.49 13.55 -6.15
N SER A 274 -5.26 13.74 -5.69
CA SER A 274 -4.06 13.64 -6.53
C SER A 274 -3.00 12.75 -5.89
N ILE A 275 -2.22 12.04 -6.71
CA ILE A 275 -1.10 11.21 -6.24
C ILE A 275 -0.05 12.04 -5.49
N PRO A 276 0.43 13.19 -5.98
CA PRO A 276 1.38 14.02 -5.24
C PRO A 276 0.83 14.49 -3.88
N GLY A 277 -0.44 14.91 -3.82
CA GLY A 277 -1.09 15.29 -2.56
C GLY A 277 -1.23 14.12 -1.59
N LEU A 278 -1.49 12.89 -2.08
CA LEU A 278 -1.52 11.71 -1.24
C LEU A 278 -0.13 11.38 -0.68
N MET A 279 0.92 11.45 -1.52
CA MET A 279 2.30 11.24 -1.08
C MET A 279 2.71 12.23 -0.01
N GLN A 280 2.39 13.53 -0.19
CA GLN A 280 2.66 14.56 0.80
C GLN A 280 1.98 14.24 2.14
N LYS A 281 0.70 13.82 2.12
CA LYS A 281 -0.02 13.45 3.34
C LYS A 281 0.61 12.25 4.04
N ILE A 282 0.98 11.23 3.30
CA ILE A 282 1.64 10.05 3.87
C ILE A 282 2.99 10.43 4.49
N SER A 283 3.78 11.29 3.83
CA SER A 283 5.13 11.63 4.30
C SER A 283 5.13 12.68 5.43
N ALA A 284 4.17 13.62 5.46
CA ALA A 284 4.28 14.78 6.34
C ALA A 284 3.06 15.05 7.24
N GLU A 285 1.84 14.63 6.85
CA GLU A 285 0.66 15.00 7.63
C GLU A 285 0.29 13.91 8.65
N PRO A 286 -0.23 14.26 9.83
CA PRO A 286 -0.77 13.30 10.77
C PRO A 286 -2.05 12.63 10.20
N HIS A 287 -2.29 11.39 10.57
CA HIS A 287 -3.57 10.73 10.29
C HIS A 287 -4.67 11.22 11.23
N PRO A 288 -5.96 11.08 10.87
CA PRO A 288 -7.07 11.39 11.78
C PRO A 288 -7.00 10.49 13.01
N PRO A 289 -7.14 11.04 14.25
CA PRO A 289 -7.19 10.21 15.45
C PRO A 289 -8.33 9.17 15.36
N LEU A 290 -8.05 7.91 15.69
CA LEU A 290 -9.06 6.84 15.63
C LEU A 290 -10.33 7.19 16.41
N ARG A 291 -10.21 7.80 17.59
CA ARG A 291 -11.34 8.17 18.43
C ARG A 291 -12.26 9.27 17.87
N VAL A 292 -11.77 10.03 16.87
CA VAL A 292 -12.63 10.99 16.15
C VAL A 292 -13.55 10.26 15.17
N VAL A 293 -13.03 9.21 14.52
CA VAL A 293 -13.77 8.42 13.52
C VAL A 293 -14.61 7.31 14.17
N ARG A 294 -14.07 6.67 15.22
CA ARG A 294 -14.66 5.56 15.98
C ARG A 294 -14.55 5.82 17.49
N PRO A 295 -15.39 6.71 18.04
CA PRO A 295 -15.37 7.06 19.48
C PRO A 295 -15.75 5.88 20.40
N ASP A 296 -16.36 4.85 19.85
CA ASP A 296 -16.75 3.60 20.49
C ASP A 296 -15.55 2.66 20.76
N LEU A 297 -14.42 2.87 20.09
CA LEU A 297 -13.25 2.01 20.24
C LEU A 297 -12.33 2.46 21.41
N PRO A 298 -11.64 1.51 22.08
CA PRO A 298 -10.74 1.82 23.18
C PRO A 298 -9.59 2.78 22.76
N ALA A 299 -9.22 3.70 23.65
CA ALA A 299 -8.10 4.61 23.42
C ALA A 299 -6.75 3.88 23.14
N ALA A 300 -6.56 2.73 23.80
CA ALA A 300 -5.37 1.89 23.59
C ALA A 300 -5.21 1.46 22.12
N LEU A 301 -6.31 1.20 21.40
CA LEU A 301 -6.25 0.84 19.98
C LEU A 301 -5.84 2.04 19.11
N GLY A 302 -6.28 3.26 19.48
CA GLY A 302 -5.78 4.49 18.87
C GLY A 302 -4.26 4.62 19.01
N ALA A 303 -3.74 4.42 20.22
CA ALA A 303 -2.30 4.48 20.47
C ALA A 303 -1.48 3.44 19.65
N VAL A 304 -2.06 2.25 19.39
CA VAL A 304 -1.40 1.26 18.51
C VAL A 304 -1.29 1.80 17.08
N ILE A 305 -2.36 2.39 16.57
CA ILE A 305 -2.38 2.98 15.22
C ILE A 305 -1.45 4.18 15.13
N ASP A 306 -1.52 5.09 16.12
CA ASP A 306 -0.69 6.29 16.19
C ASP A 306 0.80 5.89 16.07
N ARG A 307 1.24 4.92 16.88
CA ARG A 307 2.61 4.42 16.85
C ARG A 307 2.98 3.70 15.55
N ALA A 308 2.07 2.91 14.97
CA ALA A 308 2.33 2.23 13.70
C ALA A 308 2.48 3.21 12.54
N LEU A 309 1.75 4.34 12.57
CA LEU A 309 1.72 5.37 11.53
C LEU A 309 2.70 6.54 11.76
N GLU A 310 3.63 6.40 12.71
CA GLU A 310 4.75 7.34 12.88
C GLU A 310 5.54 7.46 11.57
N LYS A 311 5.99 8.68 11.25
CA LYS A 311 6.66 8.95 9.97
C LYS A 311 8.06 8.36 9.93
N GLU A 312 8.79 8.47 11.02
CA GLU A 312 10.13 7.90 11.15
C GLU A 312 10.05 6.43 11.58
N PRO A 313 10.73 5.51 10.87
CA PRO A 313 10.68 4.07 11.16
C PRO A 313 11.07 3.72 12.59
N GLU A 314 12.02 4.45 13.18
CA GLU A 314 12.54 4.22 14.53
C GLU A 314 11.52 4.56 15.63
N ALA A 315 10.56 5.45 15.35
CA ALA A 315 9.48 5.81 16.28
C ALA A 315 8.35 4.76 16.31
N ARG A 316 8.29 3.87 15.31
CA ARG A 316 7.30 2.79 15.18
C ARG A 316 7.60 1.64 16.15
N TYR A 317 6.86 0.56 16.01
CA TYR A 317 7.17 -0.71 16.67
C TYR A 317 8.52 -1.24 16.18
N ARG A 318 9.34 -1.70 17.12
CA ARG A 318 10.67 -2.25 16.80
C ARG A 318 10.61 -3.46 15.88
N ASN A 319 9.57 -4.28 16.04
CA ASN A 319 9.32 -5.47 15.22
C ASN A 319 7.84 -5.89 15.28
N GLY A 320 7.48 -6.88 14.44
CA GLY A 320 6.10 -7.38 14.36
C GLY A 320 5.62 -8.06 15.65
N ALA A 321 6.50 -8.71 16.42
CA ALA A 321 6.11 -9.37 17.68
C ALA A 321 5.65 -8.36 18.74
N GLU A 322 6.30 -7.19 18.82
CA GLU A 322 5.89 -6.11 19.71
C GLU A 322 4.51 -5.55 19.32
N MET A 323 4.27 -5.31 18.01
CA MET A 323 2.97 -4.85 17.50
C MET A 323 1.88 -5.90 17.71
N ALA A 324 2.20 -7.18 17.47
CA ALA A 324 1.26 -8.29 17.69
C ALA A 324 0.81 -8.39 19.14
N GLN A 325 1.73 -8.22 20.08
CA GLN A 325 1.38 -8.23 21.51
C GLN A 325 0.47 -7.06 21.87
N ALA A 326 0.77 -5.84 21.41
CA ALA A 326 -0.07 -4.68 21.64
C ALA A 326 -1.49 -4.85 21.07
N LEU A 327 -1.62 -5.46 19.87
CA LEU A 327 -2.92 -5.77 19.26
C LEU A 327 -3.71 -6.82 20.03
N ARG A 328 -3.05 -7.86 20.56
CA ARG A 328 -3.69 -8.86 21.43
C ARG A 328 -4.18 -8.26 22.74
N ASP A 329 -3.41 -7.34 23.30
CA ASP A 329 -3.80 -6.62 24.52
C ASP A 329 -5.05 -5.77 24.28
N CYS A 330 -5.09 -5.03 23.14
CA CYS A 330 -6.29 -4.31 22.72
C CYS A 330 -7.48 -5.24 22.50
N ALA A 331 -7.28 -6.38 21.82
CA ALA A 331 -8.38 -7.34 21.54
C ALA A 331 -9.03 -7.86 22.82
N ARG A 332 -8.25 -8.10 23.90
CA ARG A 332 -8.78 -8.51 25.20
C ARG A 332 -9.63 -7.44 25.89
N GLY A 333 -9.33 -6.17 25.63
CA GLY A 333 -10.07 -5.03 26.18
C GLY A 333 -11.32 -4.60 25.37
N ILE A 334 -11.55 -5.18 24.19
CA ILE A 334 -12.71 -4.85 23.35
C ILE A 334 -13.89 -5.74 23.72
N ASP A 335 -15.07 -5.11 23.94
CA ASP A 335 -16.31 -5.82 24.15
C ASP A 335 -16.59 -6.76 22.96
N PRO A 336 -16.80 -8.07 23.18
CA PRO A 336 -17.14 -9.02 22.11
C PRO A 336 -18.42 -8.68 21.33
N ALA A 337 -19.33 -7.90 21.89
CA ALA A 337 -20.58 -7.48 21.26
C ALA A 337 -20.40 -6.27 20.33
N LEU A 338 -19.27 -5.57 20.39
CA LEU A 338 -18.99 -4.40 19.56
C LEU A 338 -18.77 -4.82 18.10
N ARG A 339 -19.49 -4.13 17.18
CA ARG A 339 -19.47 -4.40 15.73
C ARG A 339 -18.86 -3.26 14.93
#